data_372eef3e1af3e69afbe6427a65074c44
#
_entry.id   372eef3e1af3e69afbe6427a65074c44
#
_cell.length_a   1.000
_cell.length_b   1.000
_cell.length_c   1.000
_cell.angle_alpha   90.00
_cell.angle_beta   90.00
_cell.angle_gamma   90.00
#
_symmetry.space_group_name_H-M   'P 1'
#
loop_
_entity.id
_entity.type
_entity.pdbx_description
1 polymer ?
#
loop_
_entity_poly.entity_id
_entity_poly.type
_entity_poly.pdbx_seq_one_letter_code
_entity_poly.pdbx_strand_id
1 'polypeptide(L)'
;MARFTDKVTVISGGNQPISLAIAKKLSGEGAKVAILTKEADAEIAASGATAYICNIAKFDDVTAAFDKIKAEMGPIDILICNPNAKCEKTLLETTAEEWNEVLYTNVHSIFYCCKQVFADMKERKTGEVILFSDEATNGVAGNAAYAITKASALGIVGSCSRESEKYGVTCNCVIPAAGATDEDVANTVALLASEEGRILHGQTVKAIKDWTKV
;
A
#
# COMPACT_ATOMS: atom_id res chain seq x y z
N MET A 1 22.61 -1.62 8.42
CA MET A 1 22.77 -0.35 7.67
C MET A 1 21.40 0.24 7.44
N ALA A 2 21.27 1.57 7.50
CA ALA A 2 20.02 2.26 7.22
C ALA A 2 19.82 2.32 5.70
N ARG A 3 19.01 1.39 5.14
CA ARG A 3 18.76 1.29 3.69
C ARG A 3 17.93 2.44 3.13
N PHE A 4 17.15 3.10 3.99
CA PHE A 4 16.15 4.09 3.59
C PHE A 4 16.44 5.49 4.13
N THR A 5 17.73 5.79 4.39
CA THR A 5 18.12 7.13 4.89
C THR A 5 17.54 8.22 4.00
N ASP A 6 16.81 9.15 4.62
CA ASP A 6 16.14 10.30 4.00
C ASP A 6 15.03 9.96 2.98
N LYS A 7 14.70 8.69 2.74
CA LYS A 7 13.58 8.30 1.88
C LYS A 7 12.25 8.66 2.52
N VAL A 8 11.39 9.31 1.76
CA VAL A 8 10.02 9.62 2.19
C VAL A 8 9.08 8.50 1.76
N THR A 9 8.43 7.88 2.75
CA THR A 9 7.49 6.79 2.55
C THR A 9 6.08 7.21 2.96
N VAL A 10 5.10 6.95 2.11
CA VAL A 10 3.67 7.11 2.43
C VAL A 10 3.01 5.74 2.49
N ILE A 11 2.31 5.46 3.59
CA ILE A 11 1.52 4.24 3.78
C ILE A 11 0.04 4.63 3.89
N SER A 12 -0.79 4.14 2.98
CA SER A 12 -2.24 4.25 3.10
C SER A 12 -2.83 2.97 3.70
N GLY A 13 -3.91 3.09 4.46
CA GLY A 13 -4.57 1.96 5.12
C GLY A 13 -4.64 2.08 6.64
N GLY A 14 -4.20 3.23 7.18
CA GLY A 14 -4.35 3.54 8.60
C GLY A 14 -3.44 2.72 9.52
N ASN A 15 -3.87 2.56 10.77
CA ASN A 15 -3.16 1.90 11.87
C ASN A 15 -3.32 0.37 11.90
N GLN A 16 -3.49 -0.28 10.74
CA GLN A 16 -3.54 -1.75 10.70
C GLN A 16 -2.20 -2.37 11.13
N PRO A 17 -2.20 -3.55 11.78
CA PRO A 17 -0.97 -4.19 12.29
C PRO A 17 0.13 -4.30 11.25
N ILE A 18 -0.19 -4.73 10.01
CA ILE A 18 0.76 -4.79 8.89
C ILE A 18 1.33 -3.40 8.57
N SER A 19 0.50 -2.36 8.50
CA SER A 19 0.94 -0.99 8.21
C SER A 19 1.90 -0.47 9.28
N LEU A 20 1.62 -0.73 10.55
CA LEU A 20 2.47 -0.36 11.68
C LEU A 20 3.79 -1.13 11.69
N ALA A 21 3.78 -2.43 11.38
CA ALA A 21 4.99 -3.23 11.26
C ALA A 21 5.90 -2.74 10.12
N ILE A 22 5.31 -2.40 8.97
CA ILE A 22 6.04 -1.80 7.84
C ILE A 22 6.63 -0.44 8.24
N ALA A 23 5.83 0.42 8.88
CA ALA A 23 6.29 1.73 9.34
C ALA A 23 7.48 1.59 10.30
N LYS A 24 7.37 0.72 11.31
CA LYS A 24 8.44 0.43 12.27
C LYS A 24 9.71 -0.09 11.58
N LYS A 25 9.54 -0.96 10.59
CA LYS A 25 10.67 -1.51 9.83
C LYS A 25 11.38 -0.43 9.03
N LEU A 26 10.66 0.35 8.23
CA LEU A 26 11.24 1.36 7.35
C LEU A 26 11.80 2.55 8.14
N SER A 27 11.10 3.04 9.19
CA SER A 27 11.61 4.10 10.06
C SER A 27 12.86 3.67 10.82
N GLY A 28 12.90 2.42 11.32
CA GLY A 28 14.08 1.82 11.96
C GLY A 28 15.29 1.70 11.01
N GLU A 29 15.06 1.77 9.69
CA GLU A 29 16.09 1.77 8.66
C GLU A 29 16.32 3.16 8.01
N GLY A 30 15.80 4.23 8.65
CA GLY A 30 16.09 5.61 8.32
C GLY A 30 15.09 6.35 7.44
N ALA A 31 13.96 5.71 7.07
CA ALA A 31 12.91 6.38 6.31
C ALA A 31 12.13 7.41 7.15
N LYS A 32 11.68 8.48 6.50
CA LYS A 32 10.64 9.37 7.00
C LYS A 32 9.29 8.78 6.59
N VAL A 33 8.51 8.30 7.56
CA VAL A 33 7.26 7.57 7.27
C VAL A 33 6.04 8.38 7.61
N ALA A 34 5.13 8.55 6.66
CA ALA A 34 3.81 9.13 6.81
C ALA A 34 2.74 8.02 6.71
N ILE A 35 1.79 7.98 7.64
CA ILE A 35 0.62 7.09 7.57
C ILE A 35 -0.63 7.92 7.35
N LEU A 36 -1.38 7.61 6.27
CA LEU A 36 -2.71 8.16 6.02
C LEU A 36 -3.74 7.41 6.87
N THR A 37 -4.43 8.12 7.74
CA THR A 37 -5.38 7.54 8.69
C THR A 37 -6.59 8.45 8.89
N LYS A 38 -7.73 7.89 9.30
CA LYS A 38 -8.91 8.67 9.70
C LYS A 38 -8.71 9.34 11.06
N GLU A 39 -7.94 8.71 11.94
CA GLU A 39 -7.68 9.16 13.30
C GLU A 39 -6.21 8.90 13.65
N ALA A 40 -5.60 9.85 14.34
CA ALA A 40 -4.24 9.66 14.87
C ALA A 40 -4.32 8.87 16.19
N ASP A 41 -3.40 7.93 16.36
CA ASP A 41 -3.25 7.19 17.60
C ASP A 41 -1.78 7.05 18.03
N ALA A 42 -1.58 6.58 19.25
CA ALA A 42 -0.24 6.43 19.84
C ALA A 42 0.58 5.33 19.13
N GLU A 43 -0.07 4.33 18.54
CA GLU A 43 0.62 3.22 17.89
C GLU A 43 1.33 3.66 16.63
N ILE A 44 0.74 4.62 15.88
CA ILE A 44 1.39 5.23 14.71
C ILE A 44 2.68 5.94 15.14
N ALA A 45 2.63 6.75 16.19
CA ALA A 45 3.82 7.44 16.68
C ALA A 45 4.87 6.44 17.23
N ALA A 46 4.45 5.39 17.92
CA ALA A 46 5.32 4.31 18.42
C ALA A 46 5.99 3.51 17.29
N SER A 47 5.40 3.47 16.09
CA SER A 47 6.00 2.86 14.91
C SER A 47 7.08 3.73 14.25
N GLY A 48 7.30 4.96 14.74
CA GLY A 48 8.23 5.93 14.16
C GLY A 48 7.66 6.69 12.96
N ALA A 49 6.33 6.60 12.73
CA ALA A 49 5.65 7.31 11.65
C ALA A 49 4.92 8.56 12.14
N THR A 50 4.65 9.48 11.22
CA THR A 50 3.78 10.64 11.43
C THR A 50 2.40 10.36 10.85
N ALA A 51 1.34 10.59 11.63
CA ALA A 51 -0.03 10.46 11.19
C ALA A 51 -0.49 11.68 10.37
N TYR A 52 -1.10 11.43 9.22
CA TYR A 52 -1.78 12.44 8.42
C TYR A 52 -3.26 12.09 8.31
N ILE A 53 -4.12 12.97 8.82
CA ILE A 53 -5.56 12.76 8.81
C ILE A 53 -6.07 12.85 7.37
N CYS A 54 -6.65 11.76 6.88
CA CYS A 54 -7.06 11.64 5.49
C CYS A 54 -8.15 10.56 5.35
N ASN A 55 -9.26 10.91 4.71
CA ASN A 55 -10.19 9.92 4.21
C ASN A 55 -9.75 9.47 2.81
N ILE A 56 -9.08 8.32 2.74
CA ILE A 56 -8.52 7.80 1.48
C ILE A 56 -9.57 7.50 0.40
N ALA A 57 -10.86 7.42 0.76
CA ALA A 57 -11.97 7.26 -0.19
C ALA A 57 -12.36 8.57 -0.90
N LYS A 58 -11.75 9.73 -0.51
CA LYS A 58 -12.02 11.04 -1.10
C LYS A 58 -10.77 11.59 -1.79
N PHE A 59 -10.89 11.90 -3.07
CA PHE A 59 -9.76 12.38 -3.88
C PHE A 59 -9.14 13.68 -3.32
N ASP A 60 -9.99 14.64 -2.94
CA ASP A 60 -9.52 15.95 -2.44
C ASP A 60 -8.79 15.81 -1.10
N ASP A 61 -9.27 14.94 -0.19
CA ASP A 61 -8.60 14.67 1.09
C ASP A 61 -7.22 14.03 0.84
N VAL A 62 -7.13 13.10 -0.12
CA VAL A 62 -5.86 12.47 -0.52
C VAL A 62 -4.91 13.52 -1.08
N THR A 63 -5.38 14.39 -1.99
CA THR A 63 -4.56 15.45 -2.57
C THR A 63 -3.99 16.36 -1.50
N ALA A 64 -4.85 16.88 -0.60
CA ALA A 64 -4.42 17.77 0.48
C ALA A 64 -3.39 17.10 1.42
N ALA A 65 -3.59 15.81 1.75
CA ALA A 65 -2.65 15.08 2.60
C ALA A 65 -1.29 14.90 1.91
N PHE A 66 -1.28 14.54 0.62
CA PHE A 66 -0.03 14.37 -0.13
C PHE A 66 0.72 15.69 -0.32
N ASP A 67 0.03 16.81 -0.58
CA ASP A 67 0.64 18.12 -0.68
C ASP A 67 1.29 18.53 0.65
N LYS A 68 0.62 18.27 1.77
CA LYS A 68 1.17 18.52 3.11
C LYS A 68 2.41 17.65 3.38
N ILE A 69 2.36 16.35 3.06
CA ILE A 69 3.51 15.45 3.22
C ILE A 69 4.69 15.94 2.40
N LYS A 70 4.48 16.30 1.13
CA LYS A 70 5.56 16.82 0.27
C LYS A 70 6.17 18.10 0.81
N ALA A 71 5.35 18.99 1.37
CA ALA A 71 5.82 20.24 1.98
C ALA A 71 6.66 20.02 3.25
N GLU A 72 6.29 19.04 4.08
CA GLU A 72 6.91 18.78 5.39
C GLU A 72 8.08 17.81 5.32
N MET A 73 8.02 16.79 4.45
CA MET A 73 9.00 15.69 4.41
C MET A 73 9.84 15.67 3.14
N GLY A 74 9.37 16.28 2.07
CA GLY A 74 10.01 16.27 0.75
C GLY A 74 9.31 15.36 -0.26
N PRO A 75 9.92 15.14 -1.44
CA PRO A 75 9.37 14.29 -2.49
C PRO A 75 9.19 12.85 -2.02
N ILE A 76 8.10 12.21 -2.44
CA ILE A 76 7.76 10.87 -1.99
C ILE A 76 8.53 9.85 -2.84
N ASP A 77 9.30 8.99 -2.19
CA ASP A 77 10.10 7.94 -2.83
C ASP A 77 9.38 6.60 -2.85
N ILE A 78 8.64 6.29 -1.78
CA ILE A 78 7.98 4.98 -1.62
C ILE A 78 6.50 5.21 -1.31
N LEU A 79 5.62 4.59 -2.09
CA LEU A 79 4.19 4.53 -1.84
C LEU A 79 3.76 3.10 -1.52
N ILE A 80 3.08 2.92 -0.39
CA ILE A 80 2.54 1.63 0.03
C ILE A 80 1.03 1.78 0.23
N CYS A 81 0.24 1.03 -0.56
CA CYS A 81 -1.21 1.04 -0.48
C CYS A 81 -1.74 -0.26 0.12
N ASN A 82 -2.25 -0.17 1.36
CA ASN A 82 -2.84 -1.27 2.11
C ASN A 82 -4.28 -0.97 2.58
N PRO A 83 -5.20 -0.51 1.69
CA PRO A 83 -6.58 -0.31 2.08
C PRO A 83 -7.27 -1.66 2.33
N ASN A 84 -8.15 -1.73 3.34
CA ASN A 84 -8.73 -3.01 3.76
C ASN A 84 -10.15 -2.88 4.36
N ALA A 85 -11.05 -2.16 3.67
CA ALA A 85 -12.47 -2.19 4.00
C ALA A 85 -13.06 -3.57 3.64
N LYS A 86 -13.87 -4.13 4.54
CA LYS A 86 -14.48 -5.45 4.37
C LYS A 86 -16.00 -5.34 4.21
N CYS A 87 -16.56 -6.30 3.48
CA CYS A 87 -18.01 -6.51 3.40
C CYS A 87 -18.23 -8.02 3.37
N GLU A 88 -18.53 -8.59 4.53
CA GLU A 88 -18.70 -10.03 4.72
C GLU A 88 -20.17 -10.42 4.50
N LYS A 89 -20.62 -10.28 3.25
CA LYS A 89 -21.98 -10.58 2.79
C LYS A 89 -21.97 -11.32 1.47
N THR A 90 -23.00 -12.15 1.25
CA THR A 90 -23.19 -12.77 -0.06
C THR A 90 -23.50 -11.71 -1.12
N LEU A 91 -23.37 -12.09 -2.39
CA LEU A 91 -23.69 -11.19 -3.52
C LEU A 91 -25.14 -10.65 -3.46
N LEU A 92 -26.08 -11.48 -3.02
CA LEU A 92 -27.50 -11.08 -2.93
C LEU A 92 -27.80 -10.18 -1.73
N GLU A 93 -27.03 -10.28 -0.67
CA GLU A 93 -27.21 -9.49 0.56
C GLU A 93 -26.45 -8.16 0.54
N THR A 94 -25.45 -8.03 -0.34
CA THR A 94 -24.66 -6.80 -0.47
C THR A 94 -25.48 -5.70 -1.11
N THR A 95 -25.68 -4.58 -0.41
CA THR A 95 -26.37 -3.41 -0.98
C THR A 95 -25.45 -2.63 -1.93
N ALA A 96 -26.03 -1.78 -2.78
CA ALA A 96 -25.25 -0.93 -3.67
C ALA A 96 -24.37 0.07 -2.89
N GLU A 97 -24.84 0.54 -1.75
CA GLU A 97 -24.12 1.46 -0.87
C GLU A 97 -22.89 0.77 -0.26
N GLU A 98 -23.05 -0.43 0.30
CA GLU A 98 -21.95 -1.22 0.86
C GLU A 98 -20.92 -1.61 -0.20
N TRP A 99 -21.39 -2.01 -1.38
CA TRP A 99 -20.54 -2.26 -2.55
C TRP A 99 -19.68 -1.03 -2.88
N ASN A 100 -20.31 0.13 -3.02
CA ASN A 100 -19.62 1.38 -3.34
C ASN A 100 -18.64 1.79 -2.24
N GLU A 101 -18.97 1.65 -0.96
CA GLU A 101 -18.09 1.97 0.16
C GLU A 101 -16.78 1.16 0.09
N VAL A 102 -16.90 -0.15 -0.16
CA VAL A 102 -15.72 -1.03 -0.29
C VAL A 102 -14.90 -0.68 -1.54
N LEU A 103 -15.54 -0.38 -2.67
CA LEU A 103 -14.86 0.08 -3.88
C LEU A 103 -14.13 1.40 -3.66
N TYR A 104 -14.77 2.41 -3.09
CA TYR A 104 -14.13 3.70 -2.82
C TYR A 104 -12.94 3.56 -1.89
N THR A 105 -13.07 2.73 -0.84
CA THR A 105 -11.99 2.56 0.13
C THR A 105 -10.85 1.72 -0.43
N ASN A 106 -11.11 0.61 -1.13
CA ASN A 106 -10.07 -0.35 -1.51
C ASN A 106 -9.53 -0.15 -2.94
N VAL A 107 -10.33 0.38 -3.87
CA VAL A 107 -9.92 0.52 -5.27
C VAL A 107 -9.59 1.97 -5.63
N HIS A 108 -10.55 2.88 -5.40
CA HIS A 108 -10.37 4.27 -5.76
C HIS A 108 -9.21 4.90 -4.98
N SER A 109 -9.05 4.55 -3.69
CA SER A 109 -7.94 5.05 -2.87
C SER A 109 -6.57 4.71 -3.45
N ILE A 110 -6.38 3.49 -3.98
CA ILE A 110 -5.14 3.08 -4.64
C ILE A 110 -4.86 3.99 -5.84
N PHE A 111 -5.88 4.15 -6.70
CA PHE A 111 -5.76 5.05 -7.85
C PHE A 111 -5.45 6.49 -7.43
N TYR A 112 -6.13 7.01 -6.40
CA TYR A 112 -5.93 8.36 -5.90
C TYR A 112 -4.50 8.55 -5.39
N CYS A 113 -3.99 7.62 -4.57
CA CYS A 113 -2.62 7.68 -4.05
C CYS A 113 -1.57 7.56 -5.16
N CYS A 114 -1.73 6.60 -6.08
CA CYS A 114 -0.82 6.45 -7.22
C CYS A 114 -0.74 7.73 -8.06
N LYS A 115 -1.90 8.36 -8.32
CA LYS A 115 -1.96 9.61 -9.09
C LYS A 115 -1.15 10.75 -8.46
N GLN A 116 -1.02 10.78 -7.12
CA GLN A 116 -0.26 11.82 -6.41
C GLN A 116 1.25 11.70 -6.55
N VAL A 117 1.77 10.51 -6.85
CA VAL A 117 3.22 10.26 -6.87
C VAL A 117 3.78 9.96 -8.27
N PHE A 118 2.99 9.39 -9.18
CA PHE A 118 3.49 8.84 -10.44
C PHE A 118 4.17 9.87 -11.34
N ALA A 119 3.64 11.08 -11.44
CA ALA A 119 4.21 12.12 -12.30
C ALA A 119 5.59 12.55 -11.82
N ASP A 120 5.72 12.85 -10.52
CA ASP A 120 6.98 13.24 -9.88
C ASP A 120 8.00 12.09 -9.89
N MET A 121 7.60 10.87 -9.57
CA MET A 121 8.48 9.70 -9.62
C MET A 121 9.03 9.47 -11.05
N LYS A 122 8.20 9.62 -12.07
CA LYS A 122 8.63 9.50 -13.48
C LYS A 122 9.61 10.60 -13.88
N GLU A 123 9.40 11.82 -13.44
CA GLU A 123 10.30 12.94 -13.70
C GLU A 123 11.66 12.73 -13.04
N ARG A 124 11.66 12.33 -11.77
CA ARG A 124 12.88 12.03 -11.00
C ARG A 124 13.54 10.70 -11.42
N LYS A 125 12.86 9.87 -12.23
CA LYS A 125 13.30 8.52 -12.66
C LYS A 125 13.62 7.58 -11.50
N THR A 126 12.87 7.69 -10.42
CA THR A 126 12.99 6.86 -9.24
C THR A 126 11.68 6.84 -8.46
N GLY A 127 11.35 5.71 -7.87
CA GLY A 127 10.19 5.52 -7.00
C GLY A 127 9.80 4.06 -6.92
N GLU A 128 9.22 3.69 -5.80
CA GLU A 128 8.73 2.35 -5.51
C GLU A 128 7.26 2.41 -5.09
N VAL A 129 6.40 1.69 -5.83
CA VAL A 129 4.98 1.56 -5.53
C VAL A 129 4.68 0.11 -5.15
N ILE A 130 4.12 -0.09 -3.96
CA ILE A 130 3.79 -1.40 -3.45
C ILE A 130 2.32 -1.43 -3.07
N LEU A 131 1.56 -2.29 -3.75
CA LEU A 131 0.14 -2.46 -3.50
C LEU A 131 -0.10 -3.76 -2.73
N PHE A 132 -1.11 -3.75 -1.88
CA PHE A 132 -1.51 -4.94 -1.14
C PHE A 132 -2.75 -5.59 -1.74
N SER A 133 -2.68 -6.90 -1.84
CA SER A 133 -3.80 -7.78 -2.10
C SER A 133 -3.84 -8.88 -1.04
N ASP A 134 -4.69 -9.87 -1.19
CA ASP A 134 -4.73 -11.08 -0.39
C ASP A 134 -5.26 -12.27 -1.19
N GLU A 135 -5.41 -13.43 -0.55
CA GLU A 135 -5.86 -14.65 -1.21
C GLU A 135 -7.33 -14.58 -1.68
N ALA A 136 -8.10 -13.59 -1.22
CA ALA A 136 -9.47 -13.36 -1.70
C ALA A 136 -9.53 -12.93 -3.17
N THR A 137 -8.39 -12.60 -3.82
CA THR A 137 -8.32 -12.35 -5.28
C THR A 137 -8.91 -13.47 -6.12
N ASN A 138 -8.92 -14.70 -5.60
CA ASN A 138 -9.47 -15.88 -6.29
C ASN A 138 -10.97 -16.08 -6.03
N GLY A 139 -11.60 -15.19 -5.28
CA GLY A 139 -12.99 -15.27 -4.86
C GLY A 139 -13.15 -16.02 -3.54
N VAL A 140 -14.02 -15.48 -2.69
CA VAL A 140 -14.42 -16.10 -1.42
C VAL A 140 -15.93 -16.03 -1.31
N ALA A 141 -16.57 -17.16 -1.03
CA ALA A 141 -18.02 -17.22 -0.81
C ALA A 141 -18.40 -16.28 0.35
N GLY A 142 -19.48 -15.51 0.18
CA GLY A 142 -19.92 -14.54 1.18
C GLY A 142 -19.05 -13.28 1.29
N ASN A 143 -18.24 -12.96 0.26
CA ASN A 143 -17.35 -11.80 0.30
C ASN A 143 -17.04 -11.23 -1.11
N ALA A 144 -18.05 -11.20 -1.99
CA ALA A 144 -17.84 -10.84 -3.39
C ALA A 144 -17.30 -9.41 -3.58
N ALA A 145 -17.83 -8.44 -2.84
CA ALA A 145 -17.39 -7.04 -2.92
C ALA A 145 -15.92 -6.88 -2.51
N TYR A 146 -15.50 -7.56 -1.47
CA TYR A 146 -14.11 -7.55 -1.02
C TYR A 146 -13.19 -8.23 -2.03
N ALA A 147 -13.56 -9.43 -2.51
CA ALA A 147 -12.73 -10.20 -3.43
C ALA A 147 -12.39 -9.44 -4.72
N ILE A 148 -13.37 -8.76 -5.33
CA ILE A 148 -13.12 -7.95 -6.53
C ILE A 148 -12.16 -6.80 -6.25
N THR A 149 -12.24 -6.18 -5.06
CA THR A 149 -11.33 -5.08 -4.71
C THR A 149 -9.89 -5.55 -4.55
N LYS A 150 -9.68 -6.75 -4.00
CA LYS A 150 -8.34 -7.32 -3.88
C LYS A 150 -7.77 -7.74 -5.23
N ALA A 151 -8.60 -8.29 -6.12
CA ALA A 151 -8.20 -8.59 -7.49
C ALA A 151 -7.81 -7.33 -8.29
N SER A 152 -8.43 -6.18 -8.03
CA SER A 152 -8.14 -4.92 -8.73
C SER A 152 -6.70 -4.45 -8.58
N ALA A 153 -6.06 -4.71 -7.43
CA ALA A 153 -4.67 -4.35 -7.19
C ALA A 153 -3.73 -4.99 -8.22
N LEU A 154 -4.01 -6.22 -8.66
CA LEU A 154 -3.21 -6.92 -9.68
C LEU A 154 -3.30 -6.23 -11.05
N GLY A 155 -4.50 -5.78 -11.43
CA GLY A 155 -4.72 -5.02 -12.65
C GLY A 155 -3.99 -3.68 -12.64
N ILE A 156 -4.04 -2.97 -11.50
CA ILE A 156 -3.35 -1.70 -11.33
C ILE A 156 -1.82 -1.90 -11.42
N VAL A 157 -1.27 -2.90 -10.73
CA VAL A 157 0.16 -3.24 -10.82
C VAL A 157 0.57 -3.53 -12.27
N GLY A 158 -0.23 -4.37 -12.97
CA GLY A 158 0.04 -4.72 -14.37
C GLY A 158 0.06 -3.51 -15.31
N SER A 159 -0.81 -2.52 -15.11
CA SER A 159 -0.84 -1.29 -15.91
C SER A 159 0.29 -0.33 -15.51
N CYS A 160 0.39 -0.04 -14.21
CA CYS A 160 1.39 0.89 -13.69
C CYS A 160 2.83 0.45 -13.99
N SER A 161 3.12 -0.85 -13.89
CA SER A 161 4.45 -1.36 -14.21
C SER A 161 4.82 -1.10 -15.68
N ARG A 162 3.93 -1.41 -16.62
CA ARG A 162 4.18 -1.15 -18.04
C ARG A 162 4.32 0.34 -18.37
N GLU A 163 3.54 1.20 -17.71
CA GLU A 163 3.61 2.65 -17.90
C GLU A 163 4.87 3.28 -17.30
N SER A 164 5.49 2.64 -16.32
CA SER A 164 6.64 3.18 -15.58
C SER A 164 7.98 2.52 -15.93
N GLU A 165 7.99 1.43 -16.68
CA GLU A 165 9.18 0.62 -16.99
C GLU A 165 10.40 1.43 -17.42
N LYS A 166 10.23 2.36 -18.36
CA LYS A 166 11.33 3.19 -18.87
C LYS A 166 11.70 4.40 -18.00
N TYR A 167 10.99 4.59 -16.89
CA TYR A 167 11.20 5.73 -16.01
C TYR A 167 11.89 5.35 -14.69
N GLY A 168 12.31 4.08 -14.53
CA GLY A 168 12.96 3.64 -13.32
C GLY A 168 12.06 3.65 -12.07
N VAL A 169 10.74 3.56 -12.25
CA VAL A 169 9.76 3.42 -11.16
C VAL A 169 9.29 1.98 -11.10
N THR A 170 9.41 1.33 -9.95
CA THR A 170 8.90 -0.04 -9.77
C THR A 170 7.47 -0.03 -9.24
N CYS A 171 6.69 -1.03 -9.64
CA CYS A 171 5.33 -1.23 -9.13
C CYS A 171 5.11 -2.73 -8.91
N ASN A 172 4.84 -3.14 -7.66
CA ASN A 172 4.67 -4.54 -7.29
C ASN A 172 3.46 -4.73 -6.37
N CYS A 173 2.98 -5.96 -6.26
CA CYS A 173 1.93 -6.35 -5.33
C CYS A 173 2.49 -7.30 -4.28
N VAL A 174 2.04 -7.14 -3.02
CA VAL A 174 2.32 -8.07 -1.92
C VAL A 174 1.03 -8.77 -1.52
N ILE A 175 1.09 -10.09 -1.39
CA ILE A 175 0.02 -10.93 -0.84
C ILE A 175 0.56 -11.58 0.44
N PRO A 176 0.08 -11.16 1.62
CA PRO A 176 0.34 -11.89 2.86
C PRO A 176 -0.25 -13.30 2.74
N ALA A 177 0.58 -14.33 2.80
CA ALA A 177 0.11 -15.71 2.75
C ALA A 177 -0.30 -16.21 4.13
N ALA A 178 -1.10 -17.26 4.18
CA ALA A 178 -1.53 -17.89 5.43
C ALA A 178 -0.32 -18.25 6.30
N GLY A 179 -0.31 -17.79 7.55
CA GLY A 179 0.77 -18.02 8.51
C GLY A 179 1.96 -17.06 8.41
N ALA A 180 1.96 -16.10 7.49
CA ALA A 180 2.91 -15.00 7.52
C ALA A 180 2.64 -14.09 8.72
N THR A 181 3.69 -13.69 9.43
CA THR A 181 3.60 -12.66 10.46
C THR A 181 3.67 -11.26 9.85
N ASP A 182 3.21 -10.25 10.59
CA ASP A 182 3.33 -8.86 10.13
C ASP A 182 4.80 -8.47 9.88
N GLU A 183 5.74 -9.06 10.62
CA GLU A 183 7.18 -8.87 10.42
C GLU A 183 7.66 -9.50 9.11
N ASP A 184 7.20 -10.70 8.74
CA ASP A 184 7.53 -11.34 7.46
C ASP A 184 7.06 -10.48 6.28
N VAL A 185 5.85 -9.91 6.41
CA VAL A 185 5.29 -8.99 5.42
C VAL A 185 6.10 -7.69 5.36
N ALA A 186 6.45 -7.11 6.51
CA ALA A 186 7.28 -5.90 6.57
C ALA A 186 8.67 -6.11 5.97
N ASN A 187 9.29 -7.27 6.18
CA ASN A 187 10.56 -7.63 5.57
C ASN A 187 10.45 -7.77 4.05
N THR A 188 9.36 -8.36 3.55
CA THR A 188 9.08 -8.47 2.11
C THR A 188 8.91 -7.08 1.48
N VAL A 189 8.15 -6.20 2.12
CA VAL A 189 7.98 -4.80 1.68
C VAL A 189 9.30 -4.05 1.69
N ALA A 190 10.10 -4.19 2.75
CA ALA A 190 11.40 -3.54 2.84
C ALA A 190 12.40 -4.05 1.77
N LEU A 191 12.29 -5.32 1.35
CA LEU A 191 13.06 -5.81 0.20
C LEU A 191 12.59 -5.14 -1.09
N LEU A 192 11.29 -5.14 -1.38
CA LEU A 192 10.73 -4.55 -2.61
C LEU A 192 10.98 -3.04 -2.71
N ALA A 193 11.06 -2.35 -1.56
CA ALA A 193 11.32 -0.92 -1.49
C ALA A 193 12.83 -0.56 -1.54
N SER A 194 13.73 -1.54 -1.45
CA SER A 194 15.18 -1.32 -1.45
C SER A 194 15.77 -1.29 -2.87
N GLU A 195 17.01 -0.82 -2.99
CA GLU A 195 17.74 -0.83 -4.26
C GLU A 195 17.90 -2.25 -4.81
N GLU A 196 18.16 -3.24 -3.93
CA GLU A 196 18.28 -4.63 -4.32
C GLU A 196 16.95 -5.21 -4.85
N GLY A 197 15.83 -4.70 -4.34
CA GLY A 197 14.48 -5.11 -4.76
C GLY A 197 14.04 -4.57 -6.11
N ARG A 198 14.73 -3.57 -6.68
CA ARG A 198 14.35 -2.94 -7.96
C ARG A 198 14.41 -3.87 -9.17
N ILE A 199 15.06 -5.00 -9.04
CA ILE A 199 15.02 -6.09 -10.03
C ILE A 199 13.62 -6.69 -10.17
N LEU A 200 12.77 -6.55 -9.13
CA LEU A 200 11.38 -7.00 -9.13
C LEU A 200 10.49 -5.87 -9.61
N HIS A 201 9.84 -6.06 -10.74
CA HIS A 201 8.96 -5.07 -11.34
C HIS A 201 7.75 -5.75 -12.00
N GLY A 202 6.55 -5.26 -11.71
CA GLY A 202 5.31 -5.85 -12.19
C GLY A 202 4.98 -7.20 -11.55
N GLN A 203 5.57 -7.52 -10.40
CA GLN A 203 5.45 -8.82 -9.75
C GLN A 203 4.36 -8.83 -8.68
N THR A 204 3.76 -10.01 -8.50
CA THR A 204 2.95 -10.32 -7.33
C THR A 204 3.76 -11.26 -6.45
N VAL A 205 4.15 -10.77 -5.27
CA VAL A 205 5.01 -11.48 -4.33
C VAL A 205 4.19 -11.96 -3.15
N LYS A 206 4.23 -13.26 -2.87
CA LYS A 206 3.64 -13.81 -1.64
C LYS A 206 4.65 -13.70 -0.50
N ALA A 207 4.28 -12.98 0.55
CA ALA A 207 5.03 -12.98 1.80
C ALA A 207 4.68 -14.25 2.57
N ILE A 208 5.63 -15.19 2.65
CA ILE A 208 5.43 -16.49 3.26
C ILE A 208 6.66 -16.91 4.06
N LYS A 209 6.44 -17.50 5.24
CA LYS A 209 7.51 -18.02 6.09
C LYS A 209 7.75 -19.52 5.90
N ASP A 210 6.70 -20.28 5.62
CA ASP A 210 6.73 -21.74 5.57
C ASP A 210 6.24 -22.26 4.22
N TRP A 211 7.19 -22.57 3.33
CA TRP A 211 6.93 -23.06 1.98
C TRP A 211 6.25 -24.44 1.93
N THR A 212 6.17 -25.14 3.06
CA THR A 212 5.48 -26.44 3.13
C THR A 212 3.97 -26.32 3.24
N LYS A 213 3.45 -25.09 3.42
CA LYS A 213 2.03 -24.79 3.60
C LYS A 213 1.36 -24.13 2.37
N VAL A 214 2.01 -24.16 1.22
CA VAL A 214 1.51 -23.59 -0.04
C VAL A 214 0.88 -24.67 -0.91
#